data_30740dcdc84891c3e7bb13642b8b0c5d
#
_entry.id   30740dcdc84891c3e7bb13642b8b0c5d
#
_cell.length_a   1.000
_cell.length_b   1.000
_cell.length_c   1.000
_cell.angle_alpha   90.00
_cell.angle_beta   90.00
_cell.angle_gamma   90.00
#
_symmetry.space_group_name_H-M   'P 1'
#
loop_
_entity.id
_entity.type
_entity.pdbx_description
1 polymer ?
#
loop_
_entity_poly.entity_id
_entity_poly.type
_entity_poly.pdbx_seq_one_letter_code
_entity_poly.pdbx_strand_id
1 'polypeptide(L)'
;MNIGAHIPSKNAIEEIKQRKGDTFQIFISSPQMWKSPKPREDVDILQDYDGPIYVHAPYLINVATPNNKVRHPSRKLLKDTCKVAASFGAKGVIVHGGSVGEGGDIGVGYDNWRKAIEHVEDTGMRVLVENTAGGKNSVARYMDSIESLW
;
A
#
# COMPACT_ATOMS: atom_id res chain seq x y z
N MET A 1 -8.31 3.43 -21.59
CA MET A 1 -8.62 3.62 -20.15
C MET A 1 -8.67 2.23 -19.54
N ASN A 2 -7.91 1.96 -18.48
CA ASN A 2 -7.92 0.65 -17.84
C ASN A 2 -9.04 0.60 -16.78
N ILE A 3 -9.80 -0.50 -16.79
CA ILE A 3 -10.90 -0.74 -15.85
C ILE A 3 -10.57 -2.00 -15.05
N GLY A 4 -10.66 -1.94 -13.74
CA GLY A 4 -10.29 -3.06 -12.90
C GLY A 4 -11.03 -3.13 -11.57
N ALA A 5 -10.63 -4.10 -10.77
CA ALA A 5 -11.22 -4.34 -9.46
C ALA A 5 -10.19 -4.82 -8.44
N HIS A 6 -10.53 -4.70 -7.17
CA HIS A 6 -9.88 -5.46 -6.11
C HIS A 6 -10.39 -6.90 -6.16
N ILE A 7 -9.49 -7.85 -6.29
CA ILE A 7 -9.82 -9.27 -6.48
C ILE A 7 -9.03 -10.16 -5.50
N PRO A 8 -9.45 -11.42 -5.28
CA PRO A 8 -8.64 -12.39 -4.56
C PRO A 8 -7.26 -12.58 -5.20
N SER A 9 -6.22 -12.72 -4.40
CA SER A 9 -4.86 -12.91 -4.91
C SER A 9 -4.60 -14.28 -5.52
N LYS A 10 -5.43 -15.27 -5.19
CA LYS A 10 -5.37 -16.60 -5.79
C LYS A 10 -6.06 -16.58 -7.15
N ASN A 11 -5.39 -17.10 -8.18
CA ASN A 11 -5.89 -17.11 -9.57
C ASN A 11 -6.30 -15.71 -10.09
N ALA A 12 -5.52 -14.68 -9.72
CA ALA A 12 -5.87 -13.28 -9.97
C ALA A 12 -6.14 -12.97 -11.45
N ILE A 13 -5.39 -13.60 -12.36
CA ILE A 13 -5.55 -13.37 -13.81
C ILE A 13 -6.88 -13.93 -14.32
N GLU A 14 -7.27 -15.14 -13.90
CA GLU A 14 -8.58 -15.71 -14.24
C GLU A 14 -9.71 -14.86 -13.65
N GLU A 15 -9.56 -14.43 -12.40
CA GLU A 15 -10.54 -13.59 -11.72
C GLU A 15 -10.77 -12.25 -12.46
N ILE A 16 -9.73 -11.57 -12.90
CA ILE A 16 -9.90 -10.29 -13.62
C ILE A 16 -10.45 -10.50 -15.03
N LYS A 17 -10.05 -11.56 -15.73
CA LYS A 17 -10.60 -11.92 -17.04
C LYS A 17 -12.10 -12.20 -16.98
N GLN A 18 -12.56 -12.94 -15.97
CA GLN A 18 -14.00 -13.20 -15.76
C GLN A 18 -14.80 -11.91 -15.55
N ARG A 19 -14.19 -10.89 -14.91
CA ARG A 19 -14.78 -9.57 -14.71
C ARG A 19 -14.64 -8.64 -15.92
N LYS A 20 -13.99 -9.10 -16.99
CA LYS A 20 -13.70 -8.31 -18.20
C LYS A 20 -12.91 -7.04 -17.89
N GLY A 21 -12.07 -7.09 -16.88
CA GLY A 21 -11.15 -6.03 -16.51
C GLY A 21 -9.77 -6.23 -17.13
N ASP A 22 -9.01 -5.14 -17.21
CA ASP A 22 -7.66 -5.08 -17.77
C ASP A 22 -6.59 -4.61 -16.74
N THR A 23 -7.01 -4.39 -15.50
CA THR A 23 -6.13 -4.05 -14.37
C THR A 23 -6.72 -4.60 -13.07
N PHE A 24 -5.89 -4.83 -12.07
CA PHE A 24 -6.41 -5.30 -10.79
C PHE A 24 -5.55 -4.90 -9.59
N GLN A 25 -6.16 -4.98 -8.43
CA GLN A 25 -5.55 -4.79 -7.13
C GLN A 25 -5.72 -6.05 -6.28
N ILE A 26 -4.68 -6.45 -5.58
CA ILE A 26 -4.68 -7.62 -4.68
C ILE A 26 -4.02 -7.31 -3.34
N PHE A 27 -4.40 -8.05 -2.30
CA PHE A 27 -3.57 -8.23 -1.12
C PHE A 27 -2.57 -9.38 -1.34
N ILE A 28 -1.32 -9.19 -0.94
CA ILE A 28 -0.28 -10.25 -1.01
C ILE A 28 0.05 -10.85 0.37
N SER A 29 -0.61 -10.37 1.41
CA SER A 29 -0.64 -10.92 2.76
C SER A 29 -2.00 -10.67 3.38
N SER A 30 -2.26 -11.27 4.56
CA SER A 30 -3.52 -10.99 5.27
C SER A 30 -3.65 -9.50 5.60
N PRO A 31 -4.76 -8.84 5.22
CA PRO A 31 -4.94 -7.40 5.44
C PRO A 31 -5.07 -7.01 6.92
N GLN A 32 -5.32 -7.98 7.80
CA GLN A 32 -5.56 -7.75 9.23
C GLN A 32 -4.47 -8.35 10.14
N MET A 33 -3.32 -8.72 9.61
CA MET A 33 -2.24 -9.36 10.38
C MET A 33 -0.89 -8.66 10.18
N TRP A 34 -0.12 -8.54 11.25
CA TRP A 34 1.27 -8.10 11.24
C TRP A 34 2.22 -9.19 10.71
N LYS A 35 1.94 -9.66 9.49
CA LYS A 35 2.72 -10.71 8.86
C LYS A 35 3.24 -10.24 7.52
N SER A 36 4.56 -10.24 7.37
CA SER A 36 5.21 -9.94 6.09
C SER A 36 4.75 -10.91 5.01
N PRO A 37 4.53 -10.42 3.78
CA PRO A 37 4.22 -11.28 2.65
C PRO A 37 5.37 -12.25 2.38
N LYS A 38 5.03 -13.43 1.91
CA LYS A 38 6.02 -14.39 1.40
C LYS A 38 6.28 -14.12 -0.08
N PRO A 39 7.45 -14.53 -0.61
CA PRO A 39 7.62 -14.62 -2.06
C PRO A 39 6.48 -15.41 -2.70
N ARG A 40 6.04 -14.98 -3.87
CA ARG A 40 4.94 -15.63 -4.59
C ARG A 40 5.49 -16.73 -5.48
N GLU A 41 4.73 -17.80 -5.62
CA GLU A 41 5.06 -18.93 -6.50
C GLU A 41 4.67 -18.65 -7.96
N ASP A 42 3.74 -17.70 -8.18
CA ASP A 42 3.18 -17.34 -9.48
C ASP A 42 3.78 -16.05 -10.07
N VAL A 43 5.02 -15.71 -9.69
CA VAL A 43 5.72 -14.49 -10.15
C VAL A 43 5.76 -14.40 -11.67
N ASP A 44 6.18 -15.47 -12.35
CA ASP A 44 6.31 -15.50 -13.81
C ASP A 44 4.96 -15.24 -14.50
N ILE A 45 3.89 -15.85 -13.98
CA ILE A 45 2.53 -15.67 -14.51
C ILE A 45 2.06 -14.22 -14.35
N LEU A 46 2.41 -13.57 -13.23
CA LEU A 46 2.07 -12.17 -12.99
C LEU A 46 2.91 -11.22 -13.84
N GLN A 47 4.19 -11.53 -14.06
CA GLN A 47 5.08 -10.75 -14.94
C GLN A 47 4.63 -10.78 -16.39
N ASP A 48 4.10 -11.92 -16.85
CA ASP A 48 3.58 -12.10 -18.21
C ASP A 48 2.22 -11.45 -18.45
N TYR A 49 1.59 -10.90 -17.42
CA TYR A 49 0.31 -10.20 -17.56
C TYR A 49 0.48 -8.80 -18.13
N ASP A 50 -0.20 -8.51 -19.26
CA ASP A 50 -0.05 -7.24 -19.98
C ASP A 50 -0.65 -6.02 -19.25
N GLY A 51 -1.57 -6.23 -18.32
CA GLY A 51 -2.26 -5.17 -17.60
C GLY A 51 -1.51 -4.67 -16.36
N PRO A 52 -1.83 -3.46 -15.87
CA PRO A 52 -1.27 -2.96 -14.61
C PRO A 52 -1.74 -3.79 -13.41
N ILE A 53 -0.81 -4.18 -12.56
CA ILE A 53 -1.09 -4.84 -11.27
C ILE A 53 -0.75 -3.87 -10.14
N TYR A 54 -1.65 -3.75 -9.17
CA TYR A 54 -1.45 -2.98 -7.95
C TYR A 54 -1.56 -3.88 -6.72
N VAL A 55 -0.82 -3.54 -5.68
CA VAL A 55 -0.88 -4.23 -4.39
C VAL A 55 -1.46 -3.29 -3.35
N HIS A 56 -2.47 -3.74 -2.61
CA HIS A 56 -2.93 -3.01 -1.44
C HIS A 56 -2.17 -3.48 -0.20
N ALA A 57 -1.59 -2.55 0.53
CA ALA A 57 -0.91 -2.82 1.79
C ALA A 57 -1.92 -3.22 2.89
N PRO A 58 -1.52 -4.01 3.90
CA PRO A 58 -2.39 -4.36 5.01
C PRO A 58 -2.98 -3.13 5.72
N TYR A 59 -4.24 -3.20 6.14
CA TYR A 59 -4.97 -2.12 6.83
C TYR A 59 -4.35 -1.70 8.16
N LEU A 60 -3.56 -2.57 8.79
CA LEU A 60 -2.88 -2.28 10.05
C LEU A 60 -1.75 -1.25 9.92
N ILE A 61 -1.27 -1.03 8.70
CA ILE A 61 -0.18 -0.08 8.46
C ILE A 61 -0.64 1.33 8.78
N ASN A 62 0.05 1.96 9.72
CA ASN A 62 -0.08 3.37 10.03
C ASN A 62 1.31 3.97 10.23
N VAL A 63 1.90 4.45 9.14
CA VAL A 63 3.24 5.06 9.18
C VAL A 63 3.23 6.47 9.75
N ALA A 64 2.06 7.13 9.75
CA ALA A 64 1.89 8.50 10.25
C ALA A 64 1.93 8.60 11.78
N THR A 65 1.57 7.53 12.49
CA THR A 65 1.37 7.59 13.94
C THR A 65 2.64 7.98 14.71
N PRO A 66 2.53 8.81 15.77
CA PRO A 66 3.64 9.06 16.70
C PRO A 66 4.00 7.84 17.57
N ASN A 67 3.11 6.84 17.68
CA ASN A 67 3.35 5.63 18.45
C ASN A 67 4.39 4.71 17.78
N ASN A 68 5.59 4.64 18.34
CA ASN A 68 6.69 3.83 17.83
C ASN A 68 6.37 2.33 17.76
N LYS A 69 5.54 1.82 18.68
CA LYS A 69 5.15 0.38 18.69
C LYS A 69 4.29 -0.01 17.49
N VAL A 70 3.65 0.97 16.83
CA VAL A 70 2.87 0.78 15.61
C VAL A 70 3.66 1.24 14.39
N ARG A 71 4.32 2.40 14.48
CA ARG A 71 5.03 3.01 13.33
C ARG A 71 6.17 2.16 12.80
N HIS A 72 7.04 1.62 13.68
CA HIS A 72 8.17 0.82 13.21
C HIS A 72 7.73 -0.49 12.55
N PRO A 73 6.83 -1.30 13.13
CA PRO A 73 6.26 -2.44 12.42
C PRO A 73 5.56 -2.07 11.10
N SER A 74 4.86 -0.91 11.06
CA SER A 74 4.21 -0.41 9.84
C SER A 74 5.22 -0.15 8.73
N ARG A 75 6.32 0.54 9.01
CA ARG A 75 7.40 0.80 8.03
C ARG A 75 8.03 -0.50 7.52
N LYS A 76 8.31 -1.43 8.44
CA LYS A 76 8.86 -2.73 8.06
C LYS A 76 7.90 -3.49 7.14
N LEU A 77 6.62 -3.58 7.53
CA LEU A 77 5.61 -4.31 6.76
C LEU A 77 5.36 -3.66 5.38
N LEU A 78 5.38 -2.32 5.30
CA LEU A 78 5.28 -1.59 4.04
C LEU A 78 6.48 -1.93 3.14
N LYS A 79 7.71 -1.89 3.67
CA LYS A 79 8.92 -2.23 2.91
C LYS A 79 8.89 -3.67 2.42
N ASP A 80 8.51 -4.63 3.25
CA ASP A 80 8.39 -6.03 2.86
C ASP A 80 7.32 -6.22 1.77
N THR A 81 6.21 -5.48 1.86
CA THR A 81 5.16 -5.46 0.84
C THR A 81 5.68 -4.90 -0.49
N CYS A 82 6.42 -3.78 -0.45
CA CYS A 82 7.04 -3.18 -1.64
C CYS A 82 8.03 -4.14 -2.31
N LYS A 83 8.88 -4.83 -1.54
CA LYS A 83 9.84 -5.81 -2.09
C LYS A 83 9.14 -6.95 -2.84
N VAL A 84 8.10 -7.52 -2.25
CA VAL A 84 7.36 -8.61 -2.91
C VAL A 84 6.56 -8.08 -4.10
N ALA A 85 5.96 -6.90 -4.02
CA ALA A 85 5.28 -6.27 -5.14
C ALA A 85 6.22 -6.01 -6.33
N ALA A 86 7.45 -5.55 -6.04
CA ALA A 86 8.48 -5.33 -7.06
C ALA A 86 8.89 -6.64 -7.78
N SER A 87 8.93 -7.77 -7.07
CA SER A 87 9.38 -9.04 -7.64
C SER A 87 8.53 -9.54 -8.81
N PHE A 88 7.26 -9.15 -8.89
CA PHE A 88 6.38 -9.51 -10.02
C PHE A 88 5.94 -8.30 -10.88
N GLY A 89 6.64 -7.18 -10.77
CA GLY A 89 6.43 -6.03 -11.65
C GLY A 89 5.16 -5.22 -11.37
N ALA A 90 4.64 -5.22 -10.14
CA ALA A 90 3.53 -4.36 -9.75
C ALA A 90 3.83 -2.89 -10.03
N LYS A 91 2.82 -2.12 -10.41
CA LYS A 91 2.96 -0.70 -10.76
C LYS A 91 2.96 0.22 -9.55
N GLY A 92 2.50 -0.27 -8.39
CA GLY A 92 2.53 0.48 -7.14
C GLY A 92 1.91 -0.29 -5.98
N VAL A 93 2.24 0.16 -4.78
CA VAL A 93 1.65 -0.31 -3.52
C VAL A 93 0.75 0.79 -2.96
N ILE A 94 -0.53 0.50 -2.84
CA ILE A 94 -1.55 1.40 -2.31
C ILE A 94 -1.58 1.25 -0.78
N VAL A 95 -1.55 2.35 -0.07
CA VAL A 95 -1.54 2.38 1.39
C VAL A 95 -2.34 3.55 1.93
N HIS A 96 -3.12 3.30 2.98
CA HIS A 96 -3.88 4.35 3.65
C HIS A 96 -2.96 5.42 4.25
N GLY A 97 -3.37 6.68 4.19
CA GLY A 97 -2.61 7.79 4.75
C GLY A 97 -2.34 7.68 6.25
N GLY A 98 -3.14 6.89 6.97
CA GLY A 98 -3.00 6.71 8.40
C GLY A 98 -3.43 7.91 9.23
N SER A 99 -3.16 7.88 10.51
CA SER A 99 -3.60 8.89 11.48
C SER A 99 -2.57 9.11 12.57
N VAL A 100 -2.48 10.34 13.05
CA VAL A 100 -1.64 10.68 14.23
C VAL A 100 -2.34 10.39 15.56
N GLY A 101 -3.62 9.98 15.53
CA GLY A 101 -4.42 9.75 16.73
C GLY A 101 -5.04 11.02 17.29
N GLU A 102 -5.90 10.86 18.29
CA GLU A 102 -6.61 11.96 18.92
C GLU A 102 -5.62 12.94 19.59
N GLY A 103 -5.81 14.24 19.35
CA GLY A 103 -4.92 15.29 19.86
C GLY A 103 -3.51 15.31 19.27
N GLY A 104 -3.21 14.43 18.30
CA GLY A 104 -1.89 14.39 17.66
C GLY A 104 -1.68 15.55 16.67
N ASP A 105 -0.41 15.95 16.54
CA ASP A 105 0.03 16.95 15.58
C ASP A 105 0.15 16.32 14.18
N ILE A 106 -0.59 16.87 13.22
CA ILE A 106 -0.60 16.39 11.83
C ILE A 106 0.77 16.56 11.15
N GLY A 107 1.55 17.58 11.52
CA GLY A 107 2.91 17.79 11.01
C GLY A 107 3.84 16.63 11.35
N VAL A 108 3.70 16.05 12.55
CA VAL A 108 4.42 14.82 12.91
C VAL A 108 4.03 13.66 11.98
N GLY A 109 2.78 13.59 11.56
CA GLY A 109 2.30 12.60 10.59
C GLY A 109 2.99 12.74 9.23
N TYR A 110 3.12 13.96 8.73
CA TYR A 110 3.84 14.25 7.48
C TYR A 110 5.32 13.86 7.55
N ASP A 111 6.01 14.26 8.63
CA ASP A 111 7.41 13.88 8.83
C ASP A 111 7.61 12.36 8.94
N ASN A 112 6.67 11.68 9.57
CA ASN A 112 6.70 10.22 9.65
C ASN A 112 6.48 9.57 8.29
N TRP A 113 5.66 10.16 7.42
CA TRP A 113 5.48 9.71 6.04
C TRP A 113 6.75 9.90 5.22
N ARG A 114 7.40 11.07 5.23
CA ARG A 114 8.68 11.29 4.52
C ARG A 114 9.70 10.22 4.88
N LYS A 115 9.88 9.95 6.18
CA LYS A 115 10.77 8.88 6.67
C LYS A 115 10.32 7.47 6.26
N ALA A 116 9.03 7.26 6.02
CA ALA A 116 8.54 5.96 5.53
C ALA A 116 8.83 5.80 4.04
N ILE A 117 8.72 6.85 3.23
CA ILE A 117 9.11 6.84 1.82
C ILE A 117 10.61 6.59 1.67
N GLU A 118 11.47 7.33 2.38
CA GLU A 118 12.92 7.08 2.42
C GLU A 118 13.24 5.62 2.77
N HIS A 119 12.50 5.04 3.72
CA HIS A 119 12.71 3.66 4.14
C HIS A 119 12.39 2.61 3.07
N VAL A 120 11.53 2.90 2.11
CA VAL A 120 11.13 1.99 1.03
C VAL A 120 11.79 2.31 -0.31
N GLU A 121 12.51 3.41 -0.42
CA GLU A 121 13.10 3.93 -1.66
C GLU A 121 13.97 2.88 -2.38
N ASP A 122 14.77 2.11 -1.62
CA ASP A 122 15.64 1.06 -2.14
C ASP A 122 14.90 -0.10 -2.80
N THR A 123 13.58 -0.19 -2.64
CA THR A 123 12.75 -1.21 -3.29
C THR A 123 12.41 -0.85 -4.75
N GLY A 124 12.60 0.40 -5.15
CA GLY A 124 12.19 0.94 -6.45
C GLY A 124 10.67 0.95 -6.66
N MET A 125 9.87 0.59 -5.64
CA MET A 125 8.42 0.50 -5.74
C MET A 125 7.76 1.86 -5.48
N ARG A 126 6.81 2.22 -6.36
CA ARG A 126 5.97 3.39 -6.17
C ARG A 126 4.96 3.17 -5.04
N VAL A 127 4.92 4.08 -4.08
CA VAL A 127 3.89 4.11 -3.03
C VAL A 127 2.79 5.07 -3.44
N LEU A 128 1.55 4.59 -3.38
CA LEU A 128 0.34 5.33 -3.73
C LEU A 128 -0.46 5.55 -2.44
N VAL A 129 -0.55 6.78 -2.01
CA VAL A 129 -1.31 7.12 -0.79
C VAL A 129 -2.80 7.18 -1.12
N GLU A 130 -3.58 6.34 -0.44
CA GLU A 130 -5.03 6.36 -0.55
C GLU A 130 -5.63 7.40 0.40
N ASN A 131 -6.47 8.29 -0.15
CA ASN A 131 -7.25 9.19 0.67
C ASN A 131 -8.37 8.41 1.39
N THR A 132 -8.50 8.62 2.69
CA THR A 132 -9.45 7.90 3.52
C THR A 132 -10.38 8.86 4.24
N ALA A 133 -11.64 8.43 4.41
CA ALA A 133 -12.67 9.18 5.12
C ALA A 133 -12.49 9.25 6.66
N GLY A 134 -11.32 8.94 7.16
CA GLY A 134 -11.01 8.90 8.59
C GLY A 134 -11.30 10.18 9.36
N GLY A 135 -11.13 10.16 10.68
CA GLY A 135 -11.35 11.29 11.57
C GLY A 135 -10.46 12.51 11.32
N LYS A 136 -10.63 13.57 12.10
CA LYS A 136 -9.90 14.86 11.96
C LYS A 136 -8.38 14.73 11.86
N ASN A 137 -7.82 13.67 12.46
CA ASN A 137 -6.37 13.43 12.56
C ASN A 137 -5.84 12.45 11.49
N SER A 138 -6.63 12.17 10.43
CA SER A 138 -6.20 11.40 9.28
C SER A 138 -5.34 12.24 8.35
N VAL A 139 -4.14 11.74 8.00
CA VAL A 139 -3.12 12.50 7.29
C VAL A 139 -3.50 12.75 5.83
N ALA A 140 -4.20 11.82 5.19
CA ALA A 140 -4.60 11.93 3.77
C ALA A 140 -6.12 12.06 3.60
N ARG A 141 -6.79 12.80 4.50
CA ARG A 141 -8.26 13.00 4.43
C ARG A 141 -8.66 13.98 3.35
N TYR A 142 -7.93 15.06 3.22
CA TYR A 142 -8.20 16.14 2.29
C TYR A 142 -7.09 16.24 1.24
N MET A 143 -7.43 16.73 0.05
CA MET A 143 -6.43 16.88 -1.04
C MET A 143 -5.27 17.79 -0.62
N ASP A 144 -5.56 18.90 0.04
CA ASP A 144 -4.53 19.83 0.56
C ASP A 144 -3.58 19.13 1.57
N SER A 145 -4.11 18.18 2.34
CA SER A 145 -3.29 17.38 3.26
C SER A 145 -2.35 16.42 2.51
N ILE A 146 -2.78 15.91 1.36
CA ILE A 146 -1.94 15.03 0.52
C ILE A 146 -0.79 15.83 -0.08
N GLU A 147 -1.03 17.06 -0.53
CA GLU A 147 0.02 17.94 -1.02
C GLU A 147 1.10 18.19 0.04
N SER A 148 0.71 18.30 1.31
CA SER A 148 1.63 18.50 2.44
C SER A 148 2.51 17.28 2.76
N LEU A 149 2.25 16.11 2.17
CA LEU A 149 3.09 14.91 2.33
C LEU A 149 4.40 14.97 1.53
N TRP A 150 4.46 15.82 0.52
CA TRP A 150 5.61 15.99 -0.39
C TRP A 150 6.35 17.30 -0.12
#